data_e4e879f5ebc9b01df7fd9e2c18e3ca3f
#
_entry.id   e4e879f5ebc9b01df7fd9e2c18e3ca3f
#
_cell.length_a   1.000
_cell.length_b   1.000
_cell.length_c   1.000
_cell.angle_alpha   90.00
_cell.angle_beta   90.00
_cell.angle_gamma   90.00
#
_symmetry.space_group_name_H-M   'P 1'
#
loop_
_entity.id
_entity.type
_entity.pdbx_description
1 polymer ?
#
loop_
_entity_poly.entity_id
_entity_poly.type
_entity_poly.pdbx_seq_one_letter_code
_entity_poly.pdbx_strand_id
1 'polypeptide(L)'
;MKKYLLFLITFSFFAQCYSQIKGILTQEMQNAPKTVTFLAHDAFDYAYTIENNVFKKSKGSENWEYKNVTLGKITKVDLQNPLKIVLFYEDFNTVILLDNQLNESQKINFSEHPTPINATAVGIAGQNQLWVYNNLNQQIGLYDYLKNEYKTISTPLAGKVKNYTTDFNSFIWMDHNGEGYSCSLFGAIENLGKLPNADQLQIISSDQILYSLDQKIIVLSRQKDKSWISTLLQLPEKRFEKFYYQAQILAIFTTEGIYNFKIILP
;
A
#
# COMPACT_ATOMS: atom_id res chain seq x y z
N MET A 1 11.44 74.83 3.26
CA MET A 1 12.13 73.64 2.72
C MET A 1 11.42 72.40 3.24
N LYS A 2 10.55 71.77 2.38
CA LYS A 2 9.79 70.56 2.73
C LYS A 2 10.62 69.35 2.33
N LYS A 3 11.03 68.50 3.31
CA LYS A 3 11.67 67.22 3.06
C LYS A 3 10.58 66.14 2.79
N TYR A 4 10.51 65.65 1.59
CA TYR A 4 9.68 64.48 1.25
C TYR A 4 10.44 63.21 1.63
N LEU A 5 9.90 62.48 2.59
CA LEU A 5 10.36 61.14 2.98
C LEU A 5 9.73 60.13 2.03
N LEU A 6 10.50 59.58 1.11
CA LEU A 6 10.07 58.54 0.19
C LEU A 6 10.05 57.22 0.94
N PHE A 7 8.89 56.67 1.26
CA PHE A 7 8.71 55.36 1.88
C PHE A 7 8.72 54.30 0.78
N LEU A 8 9.83 53.63 0.60
CA LEU A 8 9.97 52.54 -0.37
C LEU A 8 9.41 51.27 0.26
N ILE A 9 8.14 50.94 -0.07
CA ILE A 9 7.51 49.67 0.32
C ILE A 9 8.05 48.57 -0.61
N THR A 10 9.04 47.84 -0.15
CA THR A 10 9.45 46.60 -0.80
C THR A 10 8.39 45.51 -0.55
N PHE A 11 7.54 45.30 -1.53
CA PHE A 11 6.57 44.21 -1.55
C PHE A 11 7.36 42.91 -1.84
N SER A 12 7.77 42.20 -0.78
CA SER A 12 8.36 40.88 -0.90
C SER A 12 7.29 39.91 -1.37
N PHE A 13 7.26 39.63 -2.66
CA PHE A 13 6.51 38.50 -3.20
C PHE A 13 7.21 37.22 -2.68
N PHE A 14 6.70 36.64 -1.61
CA PHE A 14 6.95 35.25 -1.28
C PHE A 14 6.28 34.38 -2.34
N ALA A 15 7.00 34.07 -3.41
CA ALA A 15 6.62 32.99 -4.30
C ALA A 15 6.67 31.69 -3.48
N GLN A 16 5.50 31.24 -3.01
CA GLN A 16 5.37 29.89 -2.47
C GLN A 16 5.62 28.95 -3.65
N CYS A 17 6.83 28.40 -3.73
CA CYS A 17 7.15 27.31 -4.63
C CYS A 17 6.39 26.08 -4.13
N TYR A 18 5.15 25.87 -4.60
CA TYR A 18 4.48 24.60 -4.46
C TYR A 18 5.26 23.59 -5.30
N SER A 19 5.91 22.66 -4.64
CA SER A 19 6.47 21.50 -5.32
C SER A 19 5.31 20.76 -5.97
N GLN A 20 5.32 20.69 -7.30
CA GLN A 20 4.29 20.00 -8.06
C GLN A 20 4.86 18.65 -8.50
N ILE A 21 4.16 17.58 -8.16
CA ILE A 21 4.50 16.24 -8.62
C ILE A 21 3.73 15.99 -9.90
N LYS A 22 4.46 15.81 -11.01
CA LYS A 22 3.85 15.58 -12.32
C LYS A 22 3.93 14.10 -12.69
N GLY A 23 2.79 13.52 -13.07
CA GLY A 23 2.74 12.16 -13.60
C GLY A 23 3.07 12.14 -15.10
N ILE A 24 3.90 11.19 -15.52
CA ILE A 24 4.19 10.92 -16.92
C ILE A 24 3.41 9.68 -17.31
N LEU A 25 2.47 9.83 -18.26
CA LEU A 25 1.70 8.70 -18.79
C LEU A 25 2.67 7.72 -19.48
N THR A 26 2.69 6.47 -19.01
CA THR A 26 3.56 5.41 -19.54
C THR A 26 2.79 4.36 -20.33
N GLN A 27 1.53 4.10 -19.94
CA GLN A 27 0.73 3.07 -20.56
C GLN A 27 -0.76 3.40 -20.44
N GLU A 28 -1.50 3.08 -21.49
CA GLU A 28 -2.97 3.13 -21.50
C GLU A 28 -3.49 1.74 -21.87
N MET A 29 -4.35 1.19 -21.02
CA MET A 29 -5.00 -0.10 -21.23
C MET A 29 -6.49 0.16 -21.42
N GLN A 30 -6.94 0.31 -22.67
CA GLN A 30 -8.35 0.53 -22.97
C GLN A 30 -9.15 -0.76 -22.81
N ASN A 31 -10.43 -0.63 -22.44
CA ASN A 31 -11.36 -1.75 -22.28
C ASN A 31 -10.93 -2.85 -21.29
N ALA A 32 -10.27 -2.49 -20.21
CA ALA A 32 -10.01 -3.46 -19.15
C ALA A 32 -11.33 -4.04 -18.63
N PRO A 33 -11.51 -5.39 -18.62
CA PRO A 33 -12.76 -6.01 -18.16
C PRO A 33 -13.04 -5.60 -16.70
N LYS A 34 -14.30 -5.20 -16.40
CA LYS A 34 -14.72 -4.83 -15.03
C LYS A 34 -14.56 -5.95 -14.01
N THR A 35 -14.44 -7.18 -14.47
CA THR A 35 -14.22 -8.38 -13.64
C THR A 35 -12.79 -8.54 -13.17
N VAL A 36 -11.84 -7.79 -13.77
CA VAL A 36 -10.42 -7.85 -13.44
C VAL A 36 -10.11 -6.83 -12.35
N THR A 37 -9.61 -7.31 -11.22
CA THR A 37 -8.98 -6.45 -10.21
C THR A 37 -7.51 -6.33 -10.55
N PHE A 38 -7.11 -5.18 -11.06
CA PHE A 38 -5.70 -4.86 -11.24
C PHE A 38 -5.08 -4.58 -9.87
N LEU A 39 -3.90 -5.12 -9.62
CA LEU A 39 -3.17 -4.95 -8.37
C LEU A 39 -1.98 -4.00 -8.52
N ALA A 40 -1.10 -4.29 -9.47
CA ALA A 40 0.12 -3.51 -9.66
C ALA A 40 0.83 -3.83 -10.98
N HIS A 41 1.78 -2.96 -11.35
CA HIS A 41 2.94 -3.32 -12.16
C HIS A 41 4.18 -3.40 -11.25
N ASP A 42 5.08 -4.33 -11.53
CA ASP A 42 6.39 -4.35 -10.88
C ASP A 42 7.43 -3.53 -11.68
N ALA A 43 8.63 -3.42 -11.13
CA ALA A 43 9.73 -2.68 -11.76
C ALA A 43 10.23 -3.31 -13.09
N PHE A 44 9.81 -4.53 -13.39
CA PHE A 44 10.11 -5.26 -14.63
C PHE A 44 8.96 -5.20 -15.63
N ASP A 45 7.93 -4.38 -15.37
CA ASP A 45 6.76 -4.17 -16.20
C ASP A 45 5.83 -5.40 -16.32
N TYR A 46 5.85 -6.29 -15.34
CA TYR A 46 4.82 -7.32 -15.22
C TYR A 46 3.57 -6.76 -14.55
N ALA A 47 2.42 -6.99 -15.17
CA ALA A 47 1.11 -6.67 -14.61
C ALA A 47 0.61 -7.81 -13.72
N TYR A 48 0.10 -7.46 -12.54
CA TYR A 48 -0.52 -8.39 -11.61
C TYR A 48 -2.01 -8.10 -11.49
N THR A 49 -2.83 -9.13 -11.65
CA THR A 49 -4.30 -9.01 -11.62
C THR A 49 -4.94 -10.18 -10.86
N ILE A 50 -6.17 -9.96 -10.37
CA ILE A 50 -7.06 -11.03 -9.94
C ILE A 50 -8.30 -10.99 -10.83
N GLU A 51 -8.63 -12.12 -11.43
CA GLU A 51 -9.85 -12.32 -12.19
C GLU A 51 -10.52 -13.62 -11.77
N ASN A 52 -11.77 -13.57 -11.33
CA ASN A 52 -12.51 -14.75 -10.86
C ASN A 52 -11.73 -15.58 -9.82
N ASN A 53 -11.04 -14.90 -8.90
CA ASN A 53 -10.19 -15.51 -7.86
C ASN A 53 -8.96 -16.27 -8.41
N VAL A 54 -8.56 -16.00 -9.64
CA VAL A 54 -7.29 -16.46 -10.23
C VAL A 54 -6.32 -15.30 -10.16
N PHE A 55 -5.19 -15.51 -9.51
CA PHE A 55 -4.10 -14.54 -9.47
C PHE A 55 -3.24 -14.72 -10.72
N LYS A 56 -3.01 -13.64 -11.46
CA LYS A 56 -2.32 -13.65 -12.75
C LYS A 56 -1.15 -12.69 -12.74
N LYS A 57 -0.09 -13.06 -13.43
CA LYS A 57 1.08 -12.23 -13.78
C LYS A 57 1.29 -12.30 -15.25
N SER A 58 1.44 -11.14 -15.94
CA SER A 58 1.56 -11.10 -17.38
C SER A 58 2.48 -9.97 -17.86
N LYS A 59 3.20 -10.22 -18.99
CA LYS A 59 3.94 -9.22 -19.73
C LYS A 59 4.04 -9.66 -21.20
N GLY A 60 3.43 -8.90 -22.11
CA GLY A 60 3.38 -9.28 -23.53
C GLY A 60 2.71 -10.66 -23.72
N SER A 61 3.45 -11.63 -24.25
CA SER A 61 2.99 -13.02 -24.43
C SER A 61 3.24 -13.92 -23.21
N GLU A 62 4.02 -13.45 -22.25
CA GLU A 62 4.34 -14.22 -21.05
C GLU A 62 3.16 -14.12 -20.04
N ASN A 63 2.68 -15.28 -19.60
CA ASN A 63 1.57 -15.36 -18.65
C ASN A 63 1.79 -16.49 -17.66
N TRP A 64 1.54 -16.20 -16.39
CA TRP A 64 1.48 -17.16 -15.31
C TRP A 64 0.19 -16.95 -14.52
N GLU A 65 -0.33 -18.03 -13.96
CA GLU A 65 -1.52 -17.95 -13.13
C GLU A 65 -1.41 -18.90 -11.93
N TYR A 66 -2.01 -18.48 -10.83
CA TYR A 66 -2.18 -19.31 -9.65
C TYR A 66 -3.66 -19.32 -9.25
N LYS A 67 -4.19 -20.51 -8.98
CA LYS A 67 -5.56 -20.72 -8.56
C LYS A 67 -5.61 -21.76 -7.46
N ASN A 68 -6.33 -21.45 -6.39
CA ASN A 68 -6.66 -22.42 -5.36
C ASN A 68 -8.17 -22.39 -5.10
N VAL A 69 -8.85 -23.53 -5.35
CA VAL A 69 -10.31 -23.62 -5.22
C VAL A 69 -10.76 -24.04 -3.81
N THR A 70 -9.83 -24.43 -2.94
CA THR A 70 -10.14 -24.92 -1.59
C THR A 70 -9.99 -23.87 -0.51
N LEU A 71 -9.32 -22.74 -0.81
CA LEU A 71 -9.00 -21.69 0.17
C LEU A 71 -9.91 -20.47 0.12
N GLY A 72 -11.01 -20.55 -0.66
CA GLY A 72 -11.93 -19.43 -0.76
C GLY A 72 -11.34 -18.23 -1.52
N LYS A 73 -11.64 -17.02 -1.07
CA LYS A 73 -11.28 -15.78 -1.77
C LYS A 73 -9.89 -15.29 -1.34
N ILE A 74 -9.08 -14.85 -2.31
CA ILE A 74 -7.86 -14.07 -2.04
C ILE A 74 -8.27 -12.73 -1.46
N THR A 75 -7.91 -12.46 -0.20
CA THR A 75 -8.27 -11.22 0.51
C THR A 75 -7.16 -10.17 0.45
N LYS A 76 -5.91 -10.60 0.36
CA LYS A 76 -4.76 -9.71 0.22
C LYS A 76 -3.69 -10.34 -0.67
N VAL A 77 -3.05 -9.51 -1.47
CA VAL A 77 -1.81 -9.84 -2.20
C VAL A 77 -0.75 -8.86 -1.75
N ASP A 78 0.43 -9.37 -1.38
CA ASP A 78 1.60 -8.56 -1.11
C ASP A 78 2.66 -8.83 -2.18
N LEU A 79 3.02 -7.79 -2.92
CA LEU A 79 3.97 -7.78 -4.05
C LEU A 79 5.28 -7.06 -3.71
N GLN A 80 5.56 -6.80 -2.43
CA GLN A 80 6.79 -6.14 -1.99
C GLN A 80 8.05 -6.88 -2.43
N ASN A 81 7.97 -8.21 -2.46
CA ASN A 81 9.03 -9.05 -2.98
C ASN A 81 8.53 -9.86 -4.19
N PRO A 82 8.87 -9.48 -5.42
CA PRO A 82 8.45 -10.20 -6.62
C PRO A 82 8.96 -11.64 -6.72
N LEU A 83 9.99 -12.00 -5.93
CA LEU A 83 10.53 -13.36 -5.84
C LEU A 83 9.83 -14.21 -4.76
N LYS A 84 9.01 -13.56 -3.95
CA LYS A 84 8.24 -14.21 -2.87
C LYS A 84 6.93 -13.45 -2.66
N ILE A 85 5.96 -13.76 -3.47
CA ILE A 85 4.62 -13.13 -3.45
C ILE A 85 3.79 -13.80 -2.35
N VAL A 86 3.10 -12.98 -1.56
CA VAL A 86 2.22 -13.46 -0.48
C VAL A 86 0.77 -13.35 -0.93
N LEU A 87 0.04 -14.47 -0.97
CA LEU A 87 -1.40 -14.50 -1.10
C LEU A 87 -2.02 -14.86 0.25
N PHE A 88 -2.91 -14.04 0.76
CA PHE A 88 -3.60 -14.28 2.01
C PHE A 88 -5.07 -14.62 1.76
N TYR A 89 -5.51 -15.70 2.37
CA TYR A 89 -6.87 -16.23 2.37
C TYR A 89 -7.40 -16.13 3.81
N GLU A 90 -7.98 -15.00 4.15
CA GLU A 90 -8.40 -14.68 5.53
C GLU A 90 -9.43 -15.67 6.05
N ASP A 91 -10.45 -16.02 5.26
CA ASP A 91 -11.51 -16.95 5.64
C ASP A 91 -10.98 -18.34 6.04
N PHE A 92 -9.84 -18.73 5.48
CA PHE A 92 -9.18 -20.02 5.76
C PHE A 92 -7.92 -19.86 6.62
N ASN A 93 -7.67 -18.64 7.14
CA ASN A 93 -6.52 -18.33 7.98
C ASN A 93 -5.19 -18.86 7.40
N THR A 94 -5.06 -18.75 6.06
CA THR A 94 -4.00 -19.41 5.30
C THR A 94 -3.25 -18.42 4.42
N VAL A 95 -1.93 -18.58 4.37
CA VAL A 95 -1.03 -17.87 3.46
C VAL A 95 -0.45 -18.85 2.45
N ILE A 96 -0.39 -18.41 1.20
CA ILE A 96 0.39 -19.07 0.14
C ILE A 96 1.55 -18.16 -0.23
N LEU A 97 2.75 -18.73 -0.24
CA LEU A 97 3.94 -18.08 -0.78
C LEU A 97 4.18 -18.60 -2.20
N LEU A 98 4.28 -17.68 -3.15
CA LEU A 98 4.58 -18.00 -4.54
C LEU A 98 5.97 -17.49 -4.93
N ASP A 99 6.62 -18.20 -5.84
CA ASP A 99 7.82 -17.73 -6.51
C ASP A 99 7.47 -16.72 -7.65
N ASN A 100 8.49 -16.27 -8.37
CA ASN A 100 8.33 -15.32 -9.47
C ASN A 100 7.61 -15.87 -10.71
N GLN A 101 7.40 -17.19 -10.79
CA GLN A 101 6.63 -17.88 -11.83
C GLN A 101 5.26 -18.33 -11.33
N LEU A 102 4.83 -17.82 -10.17
CA LEU A 102 3.60 -18.19 -9.47
C LEU A 102 3.50 -19.67 -9.08
N ASN A 103 4.61 -20.39 -8.95
CA ASN A 103 4.59 -21.70 -8.33
C ASN A 103 4.45 -21.57 -6.82
N GLU A 104 3.62 -22.44 -6.21
CA GLU A 104 3.46 -22.51 -4.76
C GLU A 104 4.76 -23.02 -4.15
N SER A 105 5.46 -22.17 -3.40
CA SER A 105 6.68 -22.53 -2.68
C SER A 105 6.40 -22.98 -1.25
N GLN A 106 5.32 -22.45 -0.63
CA GLN A 106 4.92 -22.83 0.71
C GLN A 106 3.44 -22.49 0.97
N LYS A 107 2.77 -23.37 1.72
CA LYS A 107 1.44 -23.14 2.29
C LYS A 107 1.56 -23.09 3.82
N ILE A 108 1.02 -22.04 4.43
CA ILE A 108 1.03 -21.81 5.87
C ILE A 108 -0.41 -21.71 6.33
N ASN A 109 -0.85 -22.69 7.13
CA ASN A 109 -2.16 -22.64 7.77
C ASN A 109 -1.98 -22.26 9.24
N PHE A 110 -2.33 -21.03 9.59
CA PHE A 110 -2.19 -20.54 10.97
C PHE A 110 -3.09 -21.26 11.97
N SER A 111 -4.15 -21.91 11.51
CA SER A 111 -5.04 -22.69 12.38
C SER A 111 -4.39 -23.99 12.88
N GLU A 112 -3.35 -24.46 12.19
CA GLU A 112 -2.58 -25.65 12.57
C GLU A 112 -1.39 -25.33 13.49
N HIS A 113 -1.12 -24.04 13.73
CA HIS A 113 0.00 -23.62 14.57
C HIS A 113 -0.32 -23.86 16.05
N PRO A 114 0.66 -24.38 16.87
CA PRO A 114 0.44 -24.64 18.30
C PRO A 114 -0.01 -23.41 19.10
N THR A 115 0.53 -22.24 18.76
CA THR A 115 0.02 -20.97 19.32
C THR A 115 -1.21 -20.55 18.53
N PRO A 116 -2.35 -20.28 19.16
CA PRO A 116 -3.55 -19.85 18.46
C PRO A 116 -3.33 -18.52 17.72
N ILE A 117 -3.52 -18.55 16.40
CA ILE A 117 -3.41 -17.39 15.52
C ILE A 117 -4.69 -17.30 14.71
N ASN A 118 -5.35 -16.15 14.77
CA ASN A 118 -6.42 -15.75 13.84
C ASN A 118 -5.95 -14.48 13.12
N ALA A 119 -5.30 -14.67 11.98
CA ALA A 119 -4.71 -13.59 11.22
C ALA A 119 -5.80 -12.81 10.49
N THR A 120 -5.79 -11.49 10.60
CA THR A 120 -6.64 -10.56 9.82
C THR A 120 -5.82 -9.55 9.03
N ALA A 121 -4.50 -9.52 9.24
CA ALA A 121 -3.57 -8.80 8.40
C ALA A 121 -2.26 -9.57 8.29
N VAL A 122 -1.76 -9.72 7.07
CA VAL A 122 -0.52 -10.44 6.77
C VAL A 122 0.24 -9.72 5.68
N GLY A 123 1.56 -9.73 5.76
CA GLY A 123 2.44 -9.25 4.69
C GLY A 123 3.88 -9.68 4.90
N ILE A 124 4.73 -9.42 3.92
CA ILE A 124 6.14 -9.80 3.99
C ILE A 124 6.89 -8.96 5.03
N ALA A 125 7.79 -9.59 5.77
CA ALA A 125 8.76 -8.96 6.65
C ALA A 125 10.17 -9.36 6.24
N GLY A 126 11.19 -8.78 6.87
CA GLY A 126 12.58 -9.17 6.66
C GLY A 126 12.87 -10.56 7.21
N GLN A 127 14.04 -11.12 6.85
CA GLN A 127 14.61 -12.35 7.47
C GLN A 127 13.73 -13.60 7.41
N ASN A 128 13.05 -13.84 6.28
CA ASN A 128 12.13 -14.99 6.10
C ASN A 128 10.93 -14.97 7.05
N GLN A 129 10.43 -13.80 7.38
CA GLN A 129 9.30 -13.62 8.26
C GLN A 129 8.09 -13.00 7.53
N LEU A 130 6.94 -13.20 8.13
CA LEU A 130 5.69 -12.50 7.79
C LEU A 130 5.26 -11.65 8.97
N TRP A 131 4.79 -10.45 8.69
CA TRP A 131 3.96 -9.71 9.60
C TRP A 131 2.62 -10.42 9.75
N VAL A 132 2.16 -10.56 10.97
CA VAL A 132 0.84 -11.13 11.28
C VAL A 132 0.17 -10.29 12.36
N TYR A 133 -0.99 -9.72 12.05
CA TYR A 133 -1.86 -9.18 13.08
C TYR A 133 -2.82 -10.28 13.52
N ASN A 134 -2.66 -10.73 14.77
CA ASN A 134 -3.49 -11.75 15.38
C ASN A 134 -4.69 -11.10 16.08
N ASN A 135 -5.87 -11.31 15.55
CA ASN A 135 -7.11 -10.71 16.08
C ASN A 135 -7.54 -11.27 17.43
N LEU A 136 -7.05 -12.47 17.83
CA LEU A 136 -7.41 -13.07 19.12
C LEU A 136 -6.87 -12.27 20.31
N ASN A 137 -5.65 -11.79 20.20
CA ASN A 137 -4.97 -11.01 21.24
C ASN A 137 -4.77 -9.54 20.85
N GLN A 138 -5.18 -9.16 19.64
CA GLN A 138 -5.06 -7.82 19.08
C GLN A 138 -3.59 -7.32 19.00
N GLN A 139 -2.67 -8.23 18.74
CA GLN A 139 -1.24 -7.93 18.70
C GLN A 139 -0.63 -8.21 17.33
N ILE A 140 0.43 -7.48 17.03
CA ILE A 140 1.28 -7.72 15.88
C ILE A 140 2.38 -8.71 16.30
N GLY A 141 2.63 -9.68 15.45
CA GLY A 141 3.72 -10.64 15.61
C GLY A 141 4.46 -10.85 14.30
N LEU A 142 5.56 -11.58 14.41
CA LEU A 142 6.39 -12.06 13.31
C LEU A 142 6.30 -13.57 13.25
N TYR A 143 6.02 -14.10 12.07
CA TYR A 143 5.97 -15.53 11.80
C TYR A 143 7.15 -15.91 10.91
N ASP A 144 8.10 -16.68 11.44
CA ASP A 144 9.22 -17.26 10.70
C ASP A 144 8.72 -18.50 9.95
N TYR A 145 8.55 -18.37 8.63
CA TYR A 145 7.96 -19.44 7.82
C TYR A 145 8.92 -20.58 7.50
N LEU A 146 10.22 -20.43 7.77
CA LEU A 146 11.17 -21.54 7.66
C LEU A 146 11.21 -22.40 8.92
N LYS A 147 11.02 -21.77 10.08
CA LYS A 147 11.07 -22.46 11.39
C LYS A 147 9.70 -22.87 11.90
N ASN A 148 8.62 -22.35 11.29
CA ASN A 148 7.25 -22.47 11.79
C ASN A 148 7.10 -21.91 13.21
N GLU A 149 7.70 -20.74 13.47
CA GLU A 149 7.69 -20.07 14.76
C GLU A 149 6.94 -18.75 14.69
N TYR A 150 6.08 -18.50 15.66
CA TYR A 150 5.36 -17.25 15.82
C TYR A 150 5.79 -16.53 17.09
N LYS A 151 6.16 -15.26 16.96
CA LYS A 151 6.55 -14.40 18.07
C LYS A 151 5.72 -13.12 18.07
N THR A 152 4.93 -12.90 19.10
CA THR A 152 4.29 -11.60 19.36
C THR A 152 5.33 -10.56 19.72
N ILE A 153 5.27 -9.38 19.09
CA ILE A 153 6.24 -8.31 19.29
C ILE A 153 5.62 -7.01 19.81
N SER A 154 4.33 -6.80 19.62
CA SER A 154 3.66 -5.57 20.09
C SER A 154 2.86 -5.80 21.37
N THR A 155 2.52 -4.71 22.07
CA THR A 155 1.40 -4.68 23.01
C THR A 155 0.08 -4.78 22.22
N PRO A 156 -1.06 -5.12 22.87
CA PRO A 156 -2.37 -5.05 22.23
C PRO A 156 -2.63 -3.66 21.65
N LEU A 157 -3.14 -3.61 20.43
CA LEU A 157 -3.47 -2.35 19.77
C LEU A 157 -4.72 -1.73 20.39
N ALA A 158 -4.72 -0.40 20.57
CA ALA A 158 -5.83 0.32 21.18
C ALA A 158 -7.09 0.36 20.30
N GLY A 159 -6.96 0.17 18.99
CA GLY A 159 -8.06 0.21 18.01
C GLY A 159 -7.97 -0.90 16.98
N LYS A 160 -9.11 -1.23 16.37
CA LYS A 160 -9.14 -2.21 15.28
C LYS A 160 -8.47 -1.66 14.04
N VAL A 161 -7.68 -2.50 13.38
CA VAL A 161 -7.05 -2.19 12.08
C VAL A 161 -8.14 -2.04 11.02
N LYS A 162 -8.16 -0.90 10.33
CA LYS A 162 -9.07 -0.62 9.21
C LYS A 162 -8.38 -0.83 7.86
N ASN A 163 -7.21 -0.23 7.70
CA ASN A 163 -6.35 -0.37 6.54
C ASN A 163 -4.93 -0.61 7.00
N TYR A 164 -4.17 -1.39 6.26
CA TYR A 164 -2.77 -1.62 6.56
C TYR A 164 -1.95 -1.81 5.29
N THR A 165 -0.66 -1.58 5.44
CA THR A 165 0.39 -2.00 4.53
C THR A 165 1.58 -2.52 5.33
N THR A 166 2.42 -3.31 4.70
CA THR A 166 3.64 -3.82 5.30
C THR A 166 4.82 -3.55 4.38
N ASP A 167 5.97 -3.40 4.96
CA ASP A 167 7.25 -3.51 4.27
C ASP A 167 8.19 -4.45 5.07
N PHE A 168 9.44 -4.58 4.62
CA PHE A 168 10.40 -5.48 5.27
C PHE A 168 10.69 -5.10 6.73
N ASN A 169 10.44 -3.86 7.14
CA ASN A 169 10.83 -3.30 8.44
C ASN A 169 9.66 -2.82 9.29
N SER A 170 8.48 -2.63 8.67
CA SER A 170 7.36 -1.95 9.31
C SER A 170 6.01 -2.59 8.97
N PHE A 171 5.15 -2.64 9.97
CA PHE A 171 3.71 -2.85 9.82
C PHE A 171 3.03 -1.49 10.08
N ILE A 172 2.35 -0.95 9.08
CA ILE A 172 1.76 0.39 9.14
C ILE A 172 0.26 0.25 8.97
N TRP A 173 -0.51 0.91 9.83
CA TRP A 173 -1.97 0.80 9.78
C TRP A 173 -2.67 2.11 10.12
N MET A 174 -3.93 2.17 9.72
CA MET A 174 -4.90 3.15 10.18
C MET A 174 -6.00 2.42 10.94
N ASP A 175 -6.40 2.97 12.09
CA ASP A 175 -7.52 2.45 12.86
C ASP A 175 -8.88 2.96 12.34
N HIS A 176 -9.97 2.49 12.94
CA HIS A 176 -11.32 2.93 12.59
C HIS A 176 -11.62 4.39 12.94
N ASN A 177 -10.83 4.98 13.83
CA ASN A 177 -10.92 6.40 14.17
C ASN A 177 -10.15 7.28 13.17
N GLY A 178 -9.39 6.68 12.25
CA GLY A 178 -8.54 7.36 11.27
C GLY A 178 -7.19 7.80 11.84
N GLU A 179 -6.77 7.27 12.99
CA GLU A 179 -5.41 7.46 13.51
C GLU A 179 -4.45 6.50 12.83
N GLY A 180 -3.31 7.03 12.37
CA GLY A 180 -2.24 6.27 11.73
C GLY A 180 -1.19 5.82 12.75
N TYR A 181 -0.63 4.64 12.53
CA TYR A 181 0.41 4.05 13.36
C TYR A 181 1.42 3.27 12.52
N SER A 182 2.62 3.10 13.04
CA SER A 182 3.60 2.15 12.51
C SER A 182 4.23 1.34 13.63
N CYS A 183 4.52 0.06 13.36
CA CYS A 183 5.21 -0.85 14.26
C CYS A 183 6.48 -1.35 13.59
N SER A 184 7.62 -1.21 14.26
CA SER A 184 8.91 -1.72 13.78
C SER A 184 9.07 -3.22 14.08
N LEU A 185 10.08 -3.87 13.47
CA LEU A 185 10.46 -5.27 13.75
C LEU A 185 10.78 -5.54 15.24
N PHE A 186 11.05 -4.50 16.01
CA PHE A 186 11.32 -4.59 17.46
C PHE A 186 10.09 -4.34 18.31
N GLY A 187 8.91 -4.16 17.70
CA GLY A 187 7.64 -3.92 18.39
C GLY A 187 7.44 -2.49 18.87
N ALA A 188 8.32 -1.55 18.48
CA ALA A 188 8.13 -0.14 18.79
C ALA A 188 7.00 0.43 17.94
N ILE A 189 5.96 0.97 18.61
CA ILE A 189 4.81 1.59 17.95
C ILE A 189 5.00 3.11 17.97
N GLU A 190 4.87 3.73 16.80
CA GLU A 190 4.82 5.18 16.61
C GLU A 190 3.43 5.61 16.16
N ASN A 191 2.89 6.67 16.78
CA ASN A 191 1.68 7.34 16.31
C ASN A 191 2.05 8.33 15.19
N LEU A 192 1.42 8.17 14.03
CA LEU A 192 1.63 9.01 12.84
C LEU A 192 0.64 10.19 12.81
N GLY A 193 -0.30 10.24 13.76
CA GLY A 193 -1.35 11.24 13.84
C GLY A 193 -2.58 10.92 13.00
N LYS A 194 -3.49 11.89 12.96
CA LYS A 194 -4.76 11.79 12.22
C LYS A 194 -4.52 11.81 10.72
N LEU A 195 -4.98 10.79 10.03
CA LEU A 195 -4.91 10.68 8.58
C LEU A 195 -6.14 11.35 7.92
N PRO A 196 -6.03 11.80 6.66
CA PRO A 196 -7.12 12.46 5.98
C PRO A 196 -8.39 11.60 5.88
N ASN A 197 -9.55 12.23 6.06
CA ASN A 197 -10.79 11.62 5.61
C ASN A 197 -10.87 11.78 4.09
N ALA A 198 -10.90 10.70 3.36
CA ALA A 198 -10.70 10.64 1.93
C ALA A 198 -11.67 9.66 1.26
N ASP A 199 -11.93 9.84 -0.03
CA ASP A 199 -12.72 8.90 -0.84
C ASP A 199 -12.01 7.56 -0.94
N GLN A 200 -10.69 7.61 -1.15
CA GLN A 200 -9.78 6.46 -1.13
C GLN A 200 -8.46 6.88 -0.50
N LEU A 201 -7.85 5.98 0.28
CA LEU A 201 -6.56 6.19 0.91
C LEU A 201 -5.69 4.94 0.74
N GLN A 202 -4.43 5.15 0.34
CA GLN A 202 -3.40 4.13 0.26
C GLN A 202 -2.19 4.56 1.09
N ILE A 203 -1.88 3.79 2.11
CA ILE A 203 -0.64 3.94 2.88
C ILE A 203 0.50 3.37 2.04
N ILE A 204 1.52 4.15 1.76
CA ILE A 204 2.71 3.74 1.01
C ILE A 204 3.84 3.38 1.96
N SER A 205 4.07 4.24 2.96
CA SER A 205 5.06 4.06 4.02
C SER A 205 4.63 4.82 5.27
N SER A 206 5.43 4.79 6.34
CA SER A 206 5.23 5.64 7.53
C SER A 206 5.29 7.14 7.23
N ASP A 207 5.90 7.49 6.10
CA ASP A 207 6.16 8.88 5.73
C ASP A 207 5.43 9.32 4.46
N GLN A 208 4.70 8.40 3.81
CA GLN A 208 4.03 8.69 2.54
C GLN A 208 2.66 8.03 2.46
N ILE A 209 1.65 8.82 2.15
CA ILE A 209 0.27 8.39 1.96
C ILE A 209 -0.27 9.04 0.69
N LEU A 210 -0.92 8.27 -0.15
CA LEU A 210 -1.73 8.78 -1.26
C LEU A 210 -3.19 8.73 -0.87
N TYR A 211 -3.94 9.79 -1.19
CA TYR A 211 -5.38 9.77 -1.01
C TYR A 211 -6.09 10.56 -2.10
N SER A 212 -7.35 10.24 -2.36
CA SER A 212 -8.20 11.00 -3.26
C SER A 212 -9.27 11.76 -2.48
N LEU A 213 -9.52 12.98 -2.94
CA LEU A 213 -10.60 13.83 -2.49
C LEU A 213 -11.11 14.64 -3.69
N ASP A 214 -12.41 14.62 -3.95
CA ASP A 214 -13.04 15.34 -5.05
C ASP A 214 -12.33 15.11 -6.42
N GLN A 215 -12.08 13.86 -6.77
CA GLN A 215 -11.41 13.47 -8.02
C GLN A 215 -9.97 14.00 -8.18
N LYS A 216 -9.35 14.43 -7.09
CA LYS A 216 -7.94 14.84 -7.05
C LYS A 216 -7.14 13.82 -6.25
N ILE A 217 -5.93 13.50 -6.71
CA ILE A 217 -5.01 12.64 -5.96
C ILE A 217 -3.97 13.52 -5.30
N ILE A 218 -3.79 13.32 -4.01
CA ILE A 218 -2.92 14.12 -3.15
C ILE A 218 -1.90 13.18 -2.49
N VAL A 219 -0.65 13.61 -2.50
CA VAL A 219 0.45 12.98 -1.76
C VAL A 219 0.57 13.69 -0.42
N LEU A 220 0.50 12.93 0.64
CA LEU A 220 0.81 13.40 1.99
C LEU A 220 2.19 12.86 2.35
N SER A 221 3.14 13.78 2.58
CA SER A 221 4.53 13.45 2.90
C SER A 221 4.87 13.96 4.29
N ARG A 222 5.46 13.09 5.12
CA ARG A 222 5.89 13.42 6.47
C ARG A 222 7.27 14.04 6.47
N GLN A 223 7.43 15.13 7.17
CA GLN A 223 8.68 15.86 7.29
C GLN A 223 9.51 15.36 8.48
N LYS A 224 10.77 15.78 8.55
CA LYS A 224 11.68 15.42 9.66
C LYS A 224 11.18 15.87 11.03
N ASP A 225 10.42 16.96 11.08
CA ASP A 225 9.77 17.48 12.30
C ASP A 225 8.45 16.77 12.61
N LYS A 226 8.13 15.68 11.87
CA LYS A 226 6.91 14.88 11.97
C LYS A 226 5.62 15.58 11.51
N SER A 227 5.72 16.79 10.94
CA SER A 227 4.59 17.44 10.29
C SER A 227 4.27 16.80 8.94
N TRP A 228 3.03 16.92 8.48
CA TRP A 228 2.59 16.41 7.19
C TRP A 228 2.41 17.56 6.19
N ILE A 229 2.92 17.39 4.98
CA ILE A 229 2.73 18.31 3.86
C ILE A 229 1.94 17.61 2.77
N SER A 230 0.87 18.28 2.30
CA SER A 230 0.04 17.81 1.19
C SER A 230 0.51 18.41 -0.13
N THR A 231 0.70 17.56 -1.13
CA THR A 231 1.08 17.98 -2.49
C THR A 231 0.10 17.41 -3.49
N LEU A 232 -0.51 18.26 -4.31
CA LEU A 232 -1.42 17.83 -5.36
C LEU A 232 -0.66 17.16 -6.50
N LEU A 233 -1.10 15.98 -6.93
CA LEU A 233 -0.61 15.35 -8.16
C LEU A 233 -1.22 16.04 -9.38
N GLN A 234 -0.36 16.45 -10.31
CA GLN A 234 -0.79 16.98 -11.60
C GLN A 234 -0.93 15.81 -12.59
N LEU A 235 -2.15 15.44 -12.85
CA LEU A 235 -2.54 14.41 -13.79
C LEU A 235 -3.48 15.02 -14.84
N PRO A 236 -3.58 14.44 -16.05
CA PRO A 236 -4.64 14.82 -17.00
C PRO A 236 -6.02 14.69 -16.35
N GLU A 237 -6.89 15.64 -16.63
CA GLU A 237 -8.26 15.62 -16.11
C GLU A 237 -9.02 14.41 -16.65
N LYS A 238 -9.15 13.38 -15.82
CA LYS A 238 -9.96 12.18 -16.07
C LYS A 238 -10.71 11.83 -14.80
N ARG A 239 -11.99 11.54 -14.94
CA ARG A 239 -12.76 10.96 -13.83
C ARG A 239 -12.28 9.55 -13.60
N PHE A 240 -11.99 9.21 -12.35
CA PHE A 240 -11.55 7.89 -11.96
C PHE A 240 -12.42 7.33 -10.83
N GLU A 241 -12.50 6.01 -10.79
CA GLU A 241 -13.23 5.27 -9.75
C GLU A 241 -12.31 4.91 -8.58
N LYS A 242 -11.06 4.56 -8.90
CA LYS A 242 -10.03 4.19 -7.92
C LYS A 242 -8.64 4.43 -8.49
N PHE A 243 -7.65 4.45 -7.61
CA PHE A 243 -6.24 4.47 -7.96
C PHE A 243 -5.46 3.41 -7.18
N TYR A 244 -4.28 3.08 -7.66
CA TYR A 244 -3.31 2.25 -6.95
C TYR A 244 -1.90 2.67 -7.31
N TYR A 245 -1.01 2.75 -6.32
CA TYR A 245 0.38 3.13 -6.50
C TYR A 245 1.30 2.03 -5.99
N GLN A 246 2.24 1.60 -6.84
CA GLN A 246 3.31 0.68 -6.46
C GLN A 246 4.49 0.82 -7.43
N ALA A 247 5.72 0.63 -6.95
CA ALA A 247 6.94 0.64 -7.75
C ALA A 247 7.05 1.85 -8.69
N GLN A 248 6.70 3.05 -8.19
CA GLN A 248 6.69 4.31 -8.97
C GLN A 248 5.62 4.38 -10.08
N ILE A 249 4.73 3.43 -10.16
CA ILE A 249 3.61 3.44 -11.09
C ILE A 249 2.32 3.74 -10.33
N LEU A 250 1.63 4.80 -10.74
CA LEU A 250 0.27 5.12 -10.34
C LEU A 250 -0.69 4.63 -11.43
N ALA A 251 -1.47 3.62 -11.12
CA ALA A 251 -2.56 3.15 -11.96
C ALA A 251 -3.85 3.88 -11.59
N ILE A 252 -4.51 4.48 -12.56
CA ILE A 252 -5.81 5.14 -12.41
C ILE A 252 -6.85 4.35 -13.19
N PHE A 253 -7.93 3.97 -12.51
CA PHE A 253 -9.02 3.18 -13.05
C PHE A 253 -10.18 4.10 -13.40
N THR A 254 -10.57 4.08 -14.65
CA THR A 254 -11.68 4.88 -15.20
C THR A 254 -12.71 3.96 -15.82
N THR A 255 -13.84 4.50 -16.24
CA THR A 255 -14.85 3.75 -17.02
C THR A 255 -14.33 3.34 -18.41
N GLU A 256 -13.29 4.01 -18.92
CA GLU A 256 -12.71 3.75 -20.25
C GLU A 256 -11.56 2.74 -20.21
N GLY A 257 -10.88 2.61 -19.06
CA GLY A 257 -9.74 1.72 -18.93
C GLY A 257 -8.82 2.08 -17.76
N ILE A 258 -7.60 1.55 -17.81
CA ILE A 258 -6.56 1.77 -16.81
C ILE A 258 -5.46 2.63 -17.44
N TYR A 259 -5.09 3.69 -16.75
CA TYR A 259 -4.02 4.61 -17.15
C TYR A 259 -2.88 4.55 -16.14
N ASN A 260 -1.69 4.18 -16.61
CA ASN A 260 -0.50 4.06 -15.77
C ASN A 260 0.40 5.29 -15.94
N PHE A 261 0.71 5.92 -14.83
CA PHE A 261 1.59 7.09 -14.77
C PHE A 261 2.83 6.75 -13.97
N LYS A 262 4.01 7.05 -14.51
CA LYS A 262 5.24 7.03 -13.72
C LYS A 262 5.30 8.26 -12.84
N ILE A 263 5.42 8.04 -11.54
CA ILE A 263 5.47 9.09 -10.52
C ILE A 263 6.54 8.74 -9.50
N ILE A 264 7.42 9.70 -9.24
CA ILE A 264 8.39 9.59 -8.15
C ILE A 264 7.86 10.44 -7.01
N LEU A 265 7.55 9.82 -5.90
CA LEU A 265 7.14 10.50 -4.68
C LEU A 265 8.37 11.14 -4.01
N PRO A 266 8.21 12.31 -3.35
CA PRO A 266 9.31 13.04 -2.72
C PRO A 266 9.94 12.31 -1.53
#